data_abd99fe9ea2bbd7feb105990b1fae97a
#
_entry.id   abd99fe9ea2bbd7feb105990b1fae97a
#
_cell.length_a   1.000
_cell.length_b   1.000
_cell.length_c   1.000
_cell.angle_alpha   90.00
_cell.angle_beta   90.00
_cell.angle_gamma   90.00
#
_symmetry.space_group_name_H-M   'P 1'
#
loop_
_entity.id
_entity.type
_entity.pdbx_description
1 polymer ?
#
loop_
_entity_poly.entity_id
_entity_poly.type
_entity_poly.pdbx_seq_one_letter_code
_entity_poly.pdbx_strand_id
1 'polypeptide(L)'
;MTRSRPTGLTLVGHTAGSRAGHWIDHAEHAGDRHGSQQAGKQAEARGHARRGETRQGETRQEERAALLSRPLASYYLLLSTAGLLVVFGLVMVLSSSSVTAYAANKSPYYFFFKQALWVGLGVPLMLLVSRLPLRFLRVVGLPLLVVTTALLVLLLVPGFGRSVNGSTRWIGFGPVVIQPSEVIKLALALWGAGLLSARRRQADNSWRPLLVPLVPVATLCATLVMLEPDMGTTVVIVSIMLALLWVAGAPLRMFGALSLVVLALAGLMAIREPYRLERLYSFRDPFSDALNTGYQAVQGRFALASGGWWGLGLGASREKWSYLPNAHTDFILGIIGEELGLLGTLLVVALFAALACTGIRVAARTLDPFSRLVASAITVWLVLQGVINMAAVAGLVPITGIPLPLISFGGSSLVPTLIAVGVLAAVARSEPGAALALDQRRGRRLEQRQAARAAGRRRGGRLGVVPGRVGIRRWLPLPGWGRMRTRRRARRLAAREARAQAREAARGRRKGLGRVAGLGGQRRRAGGAGRAHPRRGGRVRSRR
;
A
#
# COMPACT_ATOMS: atom_id res chain seq x y z
N MET A 1 39.49 27.77 -42.17
CA MET A 1 40.02 27.78 -43.56
C MET A 1 38.89 27.30 -44.48
N THR A 2 38.29 28.25 -45.17
CA THR A 2 38.04 28.47 -46.58
C THR A 2 37.02 27.53 -47.23
N ARG A 3 35.78 28.05 -47.46
CA ARG A 3 35.23 28.63 -48.69
C ARG A 3 35.20 27.61 -49.85
N SER A 4 34.09 27.35 -50.56
CA SER A 4 33.46 28.28 -51.49
C SER A 4 32.20 27.67 -52.16
N ARG A 5 31.20 28.51 -52.39
CA ARG A 5 30.20 28.39 -53.52
C ARG A 5 30.85 28.81 -54.82
N PRO A 6 30.30 28.46 -56.01
CA PRO A 6 29.57 29.47 -56.83
C PRO A 6 28.32 28.93 -57.57
N THR A 7 27.24 29.71 -57.73
CA THR A 7 26.79 30.62 -58.81
C THR A 7 26.85 30.02 -60.23
N GLY A 8 25.69 29.70 -60.84
CA GLY A 8 24.82 30.59 -61.58
C GLY A 8 25.10 30.46 -63.10
N LEU A 9 24.06 30.23 -63.93
CA LEU A 9 24.00 30.80 -65.25
C LEU A 9 22.59 30.64 -65.87
N THR A 10 22.02 31.77 -66.16
CA THR A 10 20.89 32.06 -67.03
C THR A 10 21.34 31.90 -68.53
N LEU A 11 20.47 31.36 -69.38
CA LEU A 11 20.46 31.74 -70.80
C LEU A 11 19.07 31.61 -71.40
N VAL A 12 18.73 32.69 -72.04
CA VAL A 12 17.56 33.07 -72.86
C VAL A 12 17.65 32.43 -74.22
N GLY A 13 16.51 32.13 -74.89
CA GLY A 13 16.54 32.14 -76.34
C GLY A 13 15.47 31.34 -77.07
N HIS A 14 14.44 32.06 -77.50
CA HIS A 14 13.75 32.04 -78.81
C HIS A 14 12.89 30.86 -79.31
N THR A 15 11.60 31.16 -79.33
CA THR A 15 10.60 31.13 -80.43
C THR A 15 10.79 30.15 -81.58
N ALA A 16 9.75 29.38 -81.85
CA ALA A 16 9.00 29.10 -83.10
C ALA A 16 8.08 27.89 -82.78
N GLY A 17 6.83 27.97 -82.82
CA GLY A 17 5.88 28.20 -83.81
C GLY A 17 5.16 26.93 -84.25
N SER A 18 3.84 26.91 -84.12
CA SER A 18 2.94 26.20 -85.00
C SER A 18 2.34 24.84 -84.66
N ARG A 19 1.06 24.91 -84.26
CA ARG A 19 -0.02 24.02 -84.75
C ARG A 19 0.20 22.49 -84.64
N ALA A 20 -0.02 21.91 -83.55
CA ALA A 20 -0.57 20.54 -83.39
C ALA A 20 -1.02 20.34 -81.96
N GLY A 21 -2.18 20.82 -81.54
CA GLY A 21 -2.56 20.77 -80.14
C GLY A 21 -4.07 20.79 -79.90
N HIS A 22 -4.83 19.87 -80.54
CA HIS A 22 -6.25 19.85 -80.17
C HIS A 22 -6.80 18.46 -79.83
N TRP A 23 -5.93 17.47 -79.61
CA TRP A 23 -6.38 16.09 -79.25
C TRP A 23 -5.76 15.53 -77.97
N ILE A 24 -4.96 16.29 -77.22
CA ILE A 24 -4.30 15.79 -75.99
C ILE A 24 -5.03 16.26 -74.74
N ASP A 25 -5.85 17.32 -74.75
CA ASP A 25 -6.51 17.88 -73.56
C ASP A 25 -7.67 17.06 -73.02
N HIS A 26 -8.22 16.11 -73.76
CA HIS A 26 -9.33 15.27 -73.22
C HIS A 26 -8.89 14.00 -72.53
N ALA A 27 -7.64 13.55 -72.67
CA ALA A 27 -7.13 12.35 -72.02
C ALA A 27 -6.54 12.65 -70.61
N GLU A 28 -5.93 13.83 -70.40
CA GLU A 28 -5.37 14.23 -69.11
C GLU A 28 -6.46 14.55 -68.06
N HIS A 29 -7.60 15.11 -68.46
CA HIS A 29 -8.69 15.42 -67.55
C HIS A 29 -9.52 14.18 -67.09
N ALA A 30 -9.44 13.03 -67.77
CA ALA A 30 -10.10 11.79 -67.36
C ALA A 30 -9.26 11.00 -66.34
N GLY A 31 -7.94 11.05 -66.40
CA GLY A 31 -7.01 10.40 -65.47
C GLY A 31 -7.02 11.06 -64.09
N ASP A 32 -7.08 12.38 -64.05
CA ASP A 32 -7.06 13.16 -62.80
C ASP A 32 -8.35 13.01 -61.96
N ARG A 33 -9.50 12.79 -62.61
CA ARG A 33 -10.78 12.55 -61.90
C ARG A 33 -10.84 11.16 -61.24
N HIS A 34 -10.19 10.15 -61.78
CA HIS A 34 -10.13 8.82 -61.19
C HIS A 34 -9.13 8.74 -60.03
N GLY A 35 -8.00 9.44 -60.11
CA GLY A 35 -7.02 9.55 -59.03
C GLY A 35 -7.56 10.29 -57.80
N SER A 36 -8.27 11.40 -58.05
CA SER A 36 -8.87 12.19 -56.96
C SER A 36 -10.03 11.47 -56.25
N GLN A 37 -10.84 10.69 -56.97
CA GLN A 37 -11.90 9.87 -56.39
C GLN A 37 -11.37 8.68 -55.57
N GLN A 38 -10.27 8.04 -55.99
CA GLN A 38 -9.61 6.99 -55.23
C GLN A 38 -8.92 7.53 -53.99
N ALA A 39 -8.25 8.67 -54.07
CA ALA A 39 -7.66 9.34 -52.92
C ALA A 39 -8.71 9.78 -51.88
N GLY A 40 -9.87 10.30 -52.32
CA GLY A 40 -11.01 10.63 -51.47
C GLY A 40 -11.58 9.41 -50.72
N LYS A 41 -11.80 8.29 -51.44
CA LYS A 41 -12.28 7.03 -50.85
C LYS A 41 -11.27 6.44 -49.83
N GLN A 42 -9.97 6.53 -50.11
CA GLN A 42 -8.92 6.09 -49.17
C GLN A 42 -8.84 6.99 -47.93
N ALA A 43 -9.03 8.29 -48.07
CA ALA A 43 -9.07 9.24 -46.97
C ALA A 43 -10.30 9.01 -46.07
N GLU A 44 -11.48 8.74 -46.66
CA GLU A 44 -12.69 8.38 -45.93
C GLU A 44 -12.54 7.03 -45.20
N ALA A 45 -11.99 6.01 -45.85
CA ALA A 45 -11.72 4.71 -45.25
C ALA A 45 -10.74 4.82 -44.07
N ARG A 46 -9.68 5.64 -44.18
CA ARG A 46 -8.76 5.94 -43.06
C ARG A 46 -9.43 6.74 -41.95
N GLY A 47 -10.34 7.64 -42.29
CA GLY A 47 -11.16 8.39 -41.33
C GLY A 47 -12.11 7.48 -40.56
N HIS A 48 -12.76 6.52 -41.22
CA HIS A 48 -13.61 5.51 -40.57
C HIS A 48 -12.81 4.54 -39.69
N ALA A 49 -11.64 4.08 -40.13
CA ALA A 49 -10.76 3.24 -39.33
C ALA A 49 -10.27 3.95 -38.06
N ARG A 50 -9.81 5.21 -38.19
CA ARG A 50 -9.40 6.01 -37.01
C ARG A 50 -10.56 6.30 -36.05
N ARG A 51 -11.77 6.55 -36.53
CA ARG A 51 -12.97 6.71 -35.66
C ARG A 51 -13.38 5.40 -34.99
N GLY A 52 -13.16 4.26 -35.65
CA GLY A 52 -13.36 2.94 -35.06
C GLY A 52 -12.37 2.66 -33.93
N GLU A 53 -11.09 2.97 -34.12
CA GLU A 53 -10.03 2.79 -33.12
C GLU A 53 -10.23 3.71 -31.90
N THR A 54 -10.60 4.99 -32.12
CA THR A 54 -10.93 5.91 -31.02
C THR A 54 -12.15 5.45 -30.23
N ARG A 55 -13.22 5.03 -30.87
CA ARG A 55 -14.40 4.48 -30.17
C ARG A 55 -14.10 3.19 -29.39
N GLN A 56 -13.29 2.29 -29.95
CA GLN A 56 -12.86 1.09 -29.21
C GLN A 56 -11.95 1.42 -28.03
N GLY A 57 -11.13 2.46 -28.14
CA GLY A 57 -10.32 2.99 -27.04
C GLY A 57 -11.19 3.58 -25.92
N GLU A 58 -12.20 4.37 -26.28
CA GLU A 58 -13.14 4.97 -25.33
C GLU A 58 -14.00 3.91 -24.62
N THR A 59 -14.55 2.92 -25.33
CA THR A 59 -15.32 1.82 -24.72
C THR A 59 -14.46 0.98 -23.79
N ARG A 60 -13.21 0.68 -24.14
CA ARG A 60 -12.29 -0.02 -23.24
C ARG A 60 -11.91 0.80 -22.00
N GLN A 61 -11.78 2.13 -22.13
CA GLN A 61 -11.54 3.00 -20.98
C GLN A 61 -12.76 3.09 -20.07
N GLU A 62 -13.97 3.16 -20.65
CA GLU A 62 -15.22 3.15 -19.90
C GLU A 62 -15.44 1.81 -19.17
N GLU A 63 -15.18 0.68 -19.80
CA GLU A 63 -15.24 -0.64 -19.16
C GLU A 63 -14.21 -0.78 -18.03
N ARG A 64 -12.97 -0.32 -18.22
CA ARG A 64 -11.95 -0.29 -17.16
C ARG A 64 -12.35 0.63 -16.01
N ALA A 65 -12.90 1.81 -16.32
CA ALA A 65 -13.41 2.71 -15.31
C ALA A 65 -14.59 2.09 -14.54
N ALA A 66 -15.48 1.39 -15.24
CA ALA A 66 -16.60 0.66 -14.64
C ALA A 66 -16.14 -0.52 -13.76
N LEU A 67 -15.12 -1.28 -14.19
CA LEU A 67 -14.53 -2.35 -13.37
C LEU A 67 -13.85 -1.79 -12.12
N LEU A 68 -13.12 -0.68 -12.27
CA LEU A 68 -12.45 -0.02 -11.16
C LEU A 68 -13.44 0.69 -10.23
N SER A 69 -14.62 1.08 -10.69
CA SER A 69 -15.66 1.70 -9.85
C SER A 69 -16.47 0.68 -9.02
N ARG A 70 -16.31 -0.63 -9.29
CA ARG A 70 -17.01 -1.69 -8.53
C ARG A 70 -16.67 -1.61 -7.04
N PRO A 71 -17.66 -1.78 -6.17
CA PRO A 71 -17.42 -1.90 -4.74
C PRO A 71 -16.49 -3.09 -4.47
N LEU A 72 -15.50 -2.92 -3.59
CA LEU A 72 -14.45 -3.90 -3.27
C LEU A 72 -13.38 -4.12 -4.37
N ALA A 73 -13.33 -3.33 -5.44
CA ALA A 73 -12.28 -3.48 -6.46
C ALA A 73 -10.87 -3.35 -5.85
N SER A 74 -10.63 -2.34 -5.01
CA SER A 74 -9.35 -2.14 -4.32
C SER A 74 -8.96 -3.33 -3.44
N TYR A 75 -9.94 -3.93 -2.75
CA TYR A 75 -9.73 -5.11 -1.92
C TYR A 75 -9.28 -6.33 -2.73
N TYR A 76 -9.99 -6.63 -3.83
CA TYR A 76 -9.64 -7.79 -4.67
C TYR A 76 -8.34 -7.56 -5.45
N LEU A 77 -8.08 -6.35 -5.97
CA LEU A 77 -6.81 -6.00 -6.62
C LEU A 77 -5.62 -6.18 -5.66
N LEU A 78 -5.75 -5.73 -4.42
CA LEU A 78 -4.71 -5.89 -3.41
C LEU A 78 -4.41 -7.37 -3.12
N LEU A 79 -5.47 -8.16 -2.86
CA LEU A 79 -5.30 -9.58 -2.54
C LEU A 79 -4.79 -10.40 -3.73
N SER A 80 -5.23 -10.10 -4.95
CA SER A 80 -4.74 -10.80 -6.15
C SER A 80 -3.28 -10.47 -6.43
N THR A 81 -2.87 -9.20 -6.33
CA THR A 81 -1.48 -8.79 -6.52
C THR A 81 -0.57 -9.41 -5.45
N ALA A 82 -0.98 -9.35 -4.17
CA ALA A 82 -0.23 -9.99 -3.09
C ALA A 82 -0.19 -11.52 -3.24
N GLY A 83 -1.30 -12.14 -3.64
CA GLY A 83 -1.37 -13.58 -3.91
C GLY A 83 -0.45 -14.00 -5.06
N LEU A 84 -0.41 -13.24 -6.16
CA LEU A 84 0.50 -13.49 -7.27
C LEU A 84 1.97 -13.37 -6.85
N LEU A 85 2.33 -12.33 -6.07
CA LEU A 85 3.68 -12.18 -5.53
C LEU A 85 4.10 -13.37 -4.66
N VAL A 86 3.20 -13.84 -3.78
CA VAL A 86 3.46 -14.99 -2.89
C VAL A 86 3.61 -16.28 -3.68
N VAL A 87 2.72 -16.56 -4.64
CA VAL A 87 2.79 -17.76 -5.47
C VAL A 87 4.05 -17.75 -6.32
N PHE A 88 4.35 -16.62 -6.96
CA PHE A 88 5.58 -16.44 -7.73
C PHE A 88 6.82 -16.61 -6.84
N GLY A 89 6.79 -16.04 -5.62
CA GLY A 89 7.85 -16.22 -4.61
C GLY A 89 8.06 -17.68 -4.22
N LEU A 90 7.00 -18.46 -4.01
CA LEU A 90 7.11 -19.90 -3.70
C LEU A 90 7.82 -20.67 -4.82
N VAL A 91 7.46 -20.39 -6.08
CA VAL A 91 8.10 -21.03 -7.25
C VAL A 91 9.58 -20.66 -7.31
N MET A 92 9.90 -19.38 -7.15
CA MET A 92 11.28 -18.91 -7.23
C MET A 92 12.13 -19.32 -6.02
N VAL A 93 11.55 -19.43 -4.82
CA VAL A 93 12.25 -19.99 -3.66
C VAL A 93 12.58 -21.47 -3.90
N LEU A 94 11.67 -22.25 -4.48
CA LEU A 94 11.95 -23.65 -4.83
C LEU A 94 13.13 -23.73 -5.80
N SER A 95 13.13 -22.92 -6.87
CA SER A 95 14.21 -22.94 -7.85
C SER A 95 15.54 -22.49 -7.26
N SER A 96 15.57 -21.33 -6.58
CA SER A 96 16.80 -20.72 -6.08
C SER A 96 17.45 -21.44 -4.89
N SER A 97 16.65 -22.19 -4.09
CA SER A 97 17.14 -22.80 -2.85
C SER A 97 17.46 -24.28 -2.94
N SER A 98 17.12 -24.96 -4.03
CA SER A 98 17.27 -26.41 -4.19
C SER A 98 18.73 -26.87 -4.03
N VAL A 99 19.68 -26.16 -4.64
CA VAL A 99 21.12 -26.46 -4.57
C VAL A 99 21.67 -26.16 -3.18
N THR A 100 21.31 -25.05 -2.57
CA THR A 100 21.72 -24.68 -1.20
C THR A 100 21.24 -25.74 -0.19
N ALA A 101 20.03 -26.27 -0.37
CA ALA A 101 19.51 -27.33 0.47
C ALA A 101 20.33 -28.62 0.30
N TYR A 102 20.65 -28.99 -0.94
CA TYR A 102 21.46 -30.17 -1.24
C TYR A 102 22.88 -30.05 -0.65
N ALA A 103 23.54 -28.92 -0.81
CA ALA A 103 24.86 -28.65 -0.22
C ALA A 103 24.85 -28.71 1.32
N ALA A 104 23.70 -28.45 1.95
CA ALA A 104 23.52 -28.59 3.41
C ALA A 104 23.06 -29.98 3.84
N ASN A 105 23.20 -31.01 3.00
CA ASN A 105 22.73 -32.39 3.23
C ASN A 105 21.24 -32.48 3.59
N LYS A 106 20.40 -31.64 2.98
CA LYS A 106 18.94 -31.60 3.18
C LYS A 106 18.22 -31.92 1.87
N SER A 107 16.93 -32.28 1.99
CA SER A 107 16.08 -32.43 0.81
C SER A 107 16.07 -31.13 -0.02
N PRO A 108 16.14 -31.19 -1.36
CA PRO A 108 16.02 -30.02 -2.24
C PRO A 108 14.76 -29.16 -1.97
N TYR A 109 13.73 -29.76 -1.42
CA TYR A 109 12.46 -29.12 -1.07
C TYR A 109 12.42 -28.51 0.34
N TYR A 110 13.51 -28.58 1.12
CA TYR A 110 13.52 -28.15 2.53
C TYR A 110 13.10 -26.70 2.71
N PHE A 111 13.69 -25.78 1.96
CA PHE A 111 13.37 -24.37 2.07
C PHE A 111 11.97 -24.04 1.51
N PHE A 112 11.57 -24.75 0.44
CA PHE A 112 10.21 -24.62 -0.12
C PHE A 112 9.13 -25.00 0.91
N PHE A 113 9.23 -26.16 1.55
CA PHE A 113 8.26 -26.58 2.57
C PHE A 113 8.25 -25.62 3.77
N LYS A 114 9.42 -25.13 4.17
CA LYS A 114 9.52 -24.14 5.23
C LYS A 114 8.83 -22.83 4.83
N GLN A 115 9.03 -22.35 3.61
CA GLN A 115 8.34 -21.16 3.08
C GLN A 115 6.83 -21.41 2.93
N ALA A 116 6.42 -22.57 2.42
CA ALA A 116 5.01 -22.95 2.31
C ALA A 116 4.30 -23.00 3.67
N LEU A 117 4.98 -23.48 4.71
CA LEU A 117 4.46 -23.42 6.09
C LEU A 117 4.21 -21.97 6.54
N TRP A 118 5.16 -21.06 6.29
CA TRP A 118 5.01 -19.66 6.65
C TRP A 118 3.91 -18.97 5.84
N VAL A 119 3.73 -19.31 4.56
CA VAL A 119 2.59 -18.88 3.74
C VAL A 119 1.29 -19.45 4.30
N GLY A 120 1.27 -20.73 4.65
CA GLY A 120 0.11 -21.41 5.25
C GLY A 120 -0.32 -20.80 6.58
N LEU A 121 0.61 -20.24 7.36
CA LEU A 121 0.31 -19.47 8.58
C LEU A 121 -0.06 -18.01 8.28
N GLY A 122 0.70 -17.38 7.40
CA GLY A 122 0.58 -15.94 7.13
C GLY A 122 -0.69 -15.56 6.36
N VAL A 123 -1.11 -16.38 5.37
CA VAL A 123 -2.33 -16.11 4.59
C VAL A 123 -3.60 -16.14 5.45
N PRO A 124 -3.85 -17.16 6.31
CA PRO A 124 -4.97 -17.10 7.25
C PRO A 124 -4.92 -15.89 8.19
N LEU A 125 -3.72 -15.52 8.70
CA LEU A 125 -3.54 -14.31 9.53
C LEU A 125 -3.87 -13.05 8.73
N MET A 126 -3.40 -12.92 7.50
CA MET A 126 -3.74 -11.82 6.59
C MET A 126 -5.25 -11.70 6.41
N LEU A 127 -5.94 -12.82 6.12
CA LEU A 127 -7.39 -12.86 5.95
C LEU A 127 -8.14 -12.55 7.24
N LEU A 128 -7.65 -13.01 8.39
CA LEU A 128 -8.19 -12.69 9.70
C LEU A 128 -8.08 -11.20 9.98
N VAL A 129 -6.88 -10.63 9.84
CA VAL A 129 -6.61 -9.20 10.04
C VAL A 129 -7.44 -8.34 9.10
N SER A 130 -7.63 -8.76 7.84
CA SER A 130 -8.49 -8.07 6.88
C SER A 130 -9.95 -7.94 7.32
N ARG A 131 -10.40 -8.76 8.28
CA ARG A 131 -11.76 -8.76 8.83
C ARG A 131 -11.89 -8.04 10.17
N LEU A 132 -10.75 -7.64 10.78
CA LEU A 132 -10.76 -6.93 12.05
C LEU A 132 -11.31 -5.50 11.89
N PRO A 133 -12.00 -4.98 12.91
CA PRO A 133 -12.44 -3.59 12.90
C PRO A 133 -11.24 -2.65 13.05
N LEU A 134 -11.22 -1.56 12.30
CA LEU A 134 -10.12 -0.56 12.34
C LEU A 134 -9.87 0.01 13.74
N ARG A 135 -10.89 0.04 14.59
CA ARG A 135 -10.74 0.46 16.00
C ARG A 135 -9.81 -0.46 16.78
N PHE A 136 -9.86 -1.76 16.52
CA PHE A 136 -8.97 -2.74 17.14
C PHE A 136 -7.52 -2.52 16.68
N LEU A 137 -7.30 -2.33 15.36
CA LEU A 137 -5.97 -2.07 14.80
C LEU A 137 -5.35 -0.78 15.37
N ARG A 138 -6.17 0.25 15.61
CA ARG A 138 -5.71 1.50 16.24
C ARG A 138 -5.26 1.28 17.70
N VAL A 139 -5.97 0.46 18.48
CA VAL A 139 -5.65 0.20 19.88
C VAL A 139 -4.41 -0.69 20.00
N VAL A 140 -4.25 -1.68 19.13
CA VAL A 140 -3.12 -2.62 19.12
C VAL A 140 -1.79 -1.93 18.78
N GLY A 141 -1.81 -0.80 18.06
CA GLY A 141 -0.58 -0.12 17.61
C GLY A 141 0.40 0.22 18.74
N LEU A 142 -0.08 0.78 19.85
CA LEU A 142 0.78 1.15 20.99
C LEU A 142 1.37 -0.07 21.73
N PRO A 143 0.56 -1.04 22.18
CA PRO A 143 1.14 -2.22 22.85
C PRO A 143 2.08 -3.02 21.95
N LEU A 144 1.79 -3.11 20.65
CA LEU A 144 2.68 -3.76 19.70
C LEU A 144 4.02 -3.01 19.61
N LEU A 145 4.00 -1.67 19.55
CA LEU A 145 5.20 -0.84 19.52
C LEU A 145 6.05 -1.02 20.79
N VAL A 146 5.41 -0.99 21.98
CA VAL A 146 6.11 -1.16 23.27
C VAL A 146 6.76 -2.54 23.35
N VAL A 147 6.03 -3.60 23.02
CA VAL A 147 6.55 -4.97 23.05
C VAL A 147 7.70 -5.14 22.06
N THR A 148 7.55 -4.65 20.81
CA THR A 148 8.62 -4.79 19.81
C THR A 148 9.85 -3.96 20.14
N THR A 149 9.67 -2.75 20.70
CA THR A 149 10.79 -1.93 21.19
C THR A 149 11.51 -2.61 22.35
N ALA A 150 10.78 -3.19 23.29
CA ALA A 150 11.38 -3.97 24.39
C ALA A 150 12.16 -5.19 23.86
N LEU A 151 11.65 -5.89 22.85
CA LEU A 151 12.37 -7.00 22.19
C LEU A 151 13.64 -6.55 21.48
N LEU A 152 13.64 -5.36 20.82
CA LEU A 152 14.85 -4.79 20.22
C LEU A 152 15.90 -4.43 21.29
N VAL A 153 15.46 -3.85 22.42
CA VAL A 153 16.37 -3.57 23.56
C VAL A 153 16.95 -4.88 24.12
N LEU A 154 16.12 -5.92 24.24
CA LEU A 154 16.54 -7.24 24.71
C LEU A 154 17.61 -7.87 23.81
N LEU A 155 17.54 -7.66 22.49
CA LEU A 155 18.56 -8.16 21.54
C LEU A 155 19.93 -7.53 21.72
N LEU A 156 20.03 -6.35 22.32
CA LEU A 156 21.30 -5.71 22.66
C LEU A 156 21.99 -6.35 23.88
N VAL A 157 21.25 -7.17 24.66
CA VAL A 157 21.82 -7.90 25.80
C VAL A 157 22.51 -9.17 25.30
N PRO A 158 23.81 -9.37 25.58
CA PRO A 158 24.53 -10.57 25.18
C PRO A 158 23.83 -11.85 25.67
N GLY A 159 23.70 -12.85 24.79
CA GLY A 159 23.12 -14.15 25.15
C GLY A 159 21.64 -14.33 24.82
N PHE A 160 20.87 -13.29 24.59
CA PHE A 160 19.43 -13.40 24.26
C PHE A 160 19.14 -13.60 22.76
N GLY A 161 20.00 -13.09 21.87
CA GLY A 161 19.82 -13.19 20.42
C GLY A 161 20.61 -14.34 19.79
N ARG A 162 20.10 -14.84 18.65
CA ARG A 162 20.88 -15.71 17.77
C ARG A 162 21.72 -14.86 16.83
N SER A 163 23.04 -15.06 16.85
CA SER A 163 23.96 -14.43 15.92
C SER A 163 24.03 -15.25 14.62
N VAL A 164 23.83 -14.59 13.50
CA VAL A 164 24.01 -15.14 12.15
C VAL A 164 24.84 -14.14 11.37
N ASN A 165 25.95 -14.59 10.79
CA ASN A 165 26.88 -13.74 10.04
C ASN A 165 27.35 -12.48 10.84
N GLY A 166 27.63 -12.65 12.13
CA GLY A 166 28.15 -11.57 12.99
C GLY A 166 27.10 -10.54 13.49
N SER A 167 25.82 -10.76 13.20
CA SER A 167 24.73 -9.87 13.65
C SER A 167 23.71 -10.63 14.50
N THR A 168 23.38 -10.10 15.68
CA THR A 168 22.35 -10.64 16.58
C THR A 168 21.01 -9.92 16.31
N ARG A 169 20.24 -10.41 15.34
CA ARG A 169 18.96 -9.79 14.92
C ARG A 169 17.74 -10.65 15.17
N TRP A 170 17.93 -11.91 15.58
CA TRP A 170 16.85 -12.89 15.67
C TRP A 170 16.70 -13.42 17.09
N ILE A 171 15.44 -13.55 17.52
CA ILE A 171 15.07 -14.22 18.75
C ILE A 171 14.53 -15.60 18.38
N GLY A 172 15.13 -16.64 18.92
CA GLY A 172 14.74 -18.03 18.65
C GLY A 172 13.86 -18.60 19.76
N PHE A 173 12.64 -18.99 19.43
CA PHE A 173 11.75 -19.77 20.30
C PHE A 173 11.63 -21.18 19.72
N GLY A 174 12.57 -22.06 20.07
CA GLY A 174 12.63 -23.41 19.47
C GLY A 174 12.86 -23.37 17.96
N PRO A 175 11.95 -23.96 17.14
CA PRO A 175 12.08 -23.97 15.68
C PRO A 175 11.67 -22.65 15.03
N VAL A 176 11.01 -21.76 15.78
CA VAL A 176 10.53 -20.47 15.29
C VAL A 176 11.56 -19.39 15.57
N VAL A 177 11.95 -18.66 14.54
CA VAL A 177 12.87 -17.52 14.62
C VAL A 177 12.11 -16.27 14.21
N ILE A 178 12.06 -15.26 15.08
CA ILE A 178 11.37 -13.99 14.87
C ILE A 178 12.40 -12.87 14.83
N GLN A 179 12.24 -11.96 13.88
CA GLN A 179 13.04 -10.73 13.78
C GLN A 179 12.18 -9.54 14.26
N PRO A 180 12.45 -8.96 15.43
CA PRO A 180 11.64 -7.86 15.97
C PRO A 180 11.65 -6.62 15.08
N SER A 181 12.74 -6.36 14.35
CA SER A 181 12.85 -5.24 13.41
C SER A 181 11.88 -5.35 12.23
N GLU A 182 11.36 -6.53 11.89
CA GLU A 182 10.29 -6.69 10.91
C GLU A 182 8.91 -6.30 11.48
N VAL A 183 8.68 -6.62 12.75
CA VAL A 183 7.40 -6.34 13.43
C VAL A 183 7.27 -4.85 13.80
N ILE A 184 8.39 -4.19 14.14
CA ILE A 184 8.37 -2.77 14.54
C ILE A 184 7.92 -1.85 13.39
N LYS A 185 8.16 -2.22 12.12
CA LYS A 185 7.68 -1.47 10.95
C LYS A 185 6.15 -1.39 10.97
N LEU A 186 5.49 -2.52 11.21
CA LEU A 186 4.02 -2.57 11.34
C LEU A 186 3.54 -1.80 12.58
N ALA A 187 4.21 -1.98 13.70
CA ALA A 187 3.88 -1.31 14.95
C ALA A 187 3.96 0.22 14.84
N LEU A 188 5.05 0.73 14.24
CA LEU A 188 5.25 2.16 13.98
C LEU A 188 4.20 2.72 13.02
N ALA A 189 3.85 2.00 11.95
CA ALA A 189 2.81 2.41 11.02
C ALA A 189 1.44 2.53 11.70
N LEU A 190 1.04 1.54 12.51
CA LEU A 190 -0.24 1.54 13.23
C LEU A 190 -0.28 2.60 14.34
N TRP A 191 0.74 2.67 15.18
CA TRP A 191 0.80 3.62 16.27
C TRP A 191 0.93 5.06 15.78
N GLY A 192 1.84 5.32 14.85
CA GLY A 192 2.05 6.65 14.29
C GLY A 192 0.80 7.20 13.59
N ALA A 193 0.10 6.36 12.82
CA ALA A 193 -1.17 6.74 12.23
C ALA A 193 -2.24 7.00 13.29
N GLY A 194 -2.31 6.20 14.35
CA GLY A 194 -3.21 6.39 15.50
C GLY A 194 -2.96 7.73 16.19
N LEU A 195 -1.70 8.03 16.49
CA LEU A 195 -1.24 9.26 17.11
C LEU A 195 -1.58 10.50 16.26
N LEU A 196 -1.17 10.51 14.98
CA LEU A 196 -1.37 11.65 14.09
C LEU A 196 -2.85 11.89 13.80
N SER A 197 -3.65 10.83 13.63
CA SER A 197 -5.09 10.97 13.40
C SER A 197 -5.84 11.55 14.60
N ALA A 198 -5.38 11.29 15.83
CA ALA A 198 -5.96 11.87 17.06
C ALA A 198 -5.58 13.35 17.21
N ARG A 199 -4.34 13.70 16.93
CA ARG A 199 -3.81 15.06 17.14
C ARG A 199 -4.10 16.05 16.02
N ARG A 200 -4.39 15.58 14.80
CA ARG A 200 -4.72 16.45 13.67
C ARG A 200 -5.89 17.41 13.96
N ARG A 201 -6.83 17.03 14.83
CA ARG A 201 -7.96 17.89 15.26
C ARG A 201 -7.55 18.99 16.23
N GLN A 202 -6.39 18.86 16.87
CA GLN A 202 -5.85 19.79 17.88
C GLN A 202 -4.76 20.71 17.30
N ALA A 203 -4.28 20.41 16.08
CA ALA A 203 -3.23 21.16 15.42
C ALA A 203 -3.81 22.39 14.70
N ASP A 204 -4.35 23.34 15.47
CA ASP A 204 -4.67 24.69 14.97
C ASP A 204 -3.34 25.37 14.61
N ASN A 205 -2.97 25.27 13.33
CA ASN A 205 -1.82 25.95 12.69
C ASN A 205 -0.40 25.62 13.21
N SER A 206 -0.23 24.70 14.15
CA SER A 206 1.08 24.28 14.67
C SER A 206 1.38 22.83 14.31
N TRP A 207 2.52 22.58 13.67
CA TRP A 207 3.03 21.24 13.32
C TRP A 207 3.77 20.55 14.47
N ARG A 208 4.18 21.31 15.52
CA ARG A 208 4.90 20.78 16.70
C ARG A 208 4.20 19.61 17.39
N PRO A 209 2.88 19.63 17.64
CA PRO A 209 2.18 18.50 18.28
C PRO A 209 2.20 17.21 17.45
N LEU A 210 2.44 17.29 16.13
CA LEU A 210 2.56 16.14 15.25
C LEU A 210 3.97 15.54 15.31
N LEU A 211 5.02 16.40 15.39
CA LEU A 211 6.42 16.00 15.40
C LEU A 211 6.89 15.42 16.73
N VAL A 212 6.62 16.15 17.80
CA VAL A 212 7.24 15.88 19.13
C VAL A 212 7.08 14.42 19.58
N PRO A 213 5.96 13.74 19.41
CA PRO A 213 5.88 12.33 19.82
C PRO A 213 6.32 11.35 18.74
N LEU A 214 6.12 11.65 17.43
CA LEU A 214 6.40 10.69 16.36
C LEU A 214 7.90 10.59 16.08
N VAL A 215 8.56 11.74 15.92
CA VAL A 215 9.98 11.77 15.53
C VAL A 215 10.89 11.14 16.58
N PRO A 216 10.82 11.49 17.90
CA PRO A 216 11.67 10.84 18.90
C PRO A 216 11.49 9.33 18.97
N VAL A 217 10.23 8.83 18.91
CA VAL A 217 9.97 7.40 18.96
C VAL A 217 10.46 6.67 17.70
N ALA A 218 10.21 7.24 16.51
CA ALA A 218 10.73 6.67 15.27
C ALA A 218 12.26 6.69 15.21
N THR A 219 12.90 7.76 15.71
CA THR A 219 14.36 7.85 15.82
C THR A 219 14.88 6.81 16.81
N LEU A 220 14.26 6.63 17.97
CA LEU A 220 14.61 5.57 18.92
C LEU A 220 14.55 4.19 18.25
N CYS A 221 13.44 3.86 17.57
CA CYS A 221 13.30 2.60 16.85
C CYS A 221 14.39 2.43 15.76
N ALA A 222 14.65 3.48 14.99
CA ALA A 222 15.68 3.48 13.95
C ALA A 222 17.08 3.29 14.54
N THR A 223 17.40 3.94 15.66
CA THR A 223 18.68 3.80 16.37
C THR A 223 18.87 2.40 16.91
N LEU A 224 17.85 1.81 17.55
CA LEU A 224 17.92 0.42 18.06
C LEU A 224 18.19 -0.57 16.93
N VAL A 225 17.49 -0.45 15.79
CA VAL A 225 17.72 -1.30 14.62
C VAL A 225 19.08 -1.05 13.98
N MET A 226 19.58 0.19 14.03
CA MET A 226 20.91 0.53 13.52
C MET A 226 22.02 -0.05 14.39
N LEU A 227 21.80 -0.20 15.70
CA LEU A 227 22.72 -0.89 16.62
C LEU A 227 22.78 -2.40 16.36
N GLU A 228 21.74 -3.00 15.70
CA GLU A 228 21.72 -4.38 15.21
C GLU A 228 22.39 -4.54 13.82
N PRO A 229 23.27 -3.66 13.38
CA PRO A 229 23.79 -3.35 12.02
C PRO A 229 22.81 -3.55 10.84
N ASP A 230 21.51 -3.22 11.00
CA ASP A 230 20.47 -3.36 9.96
C ASP A 230 20.13 -2.01 9.31
N MET A 231 21.01 -1.57 8.38
CA MET A 231 20.81 -0.31 7.65
C MET A 231 19.55 -0.31 6.79
N GLY A 232 19.27 -1.43 6.12
CA GLY A 232 18.13 -1.53 5.22
C GLY A 232 16.80 -1.32 5.93
N THR A 233 16.58 -1.99 7.04
CA THR A 233 15.36 -1.83 7.86
C THR A 233 15.29 -0.43 8.48
N THR A 234 16.42 0.15 8.86
CA THR A 234 16.47 1.54 9.36
C THR A 234 15.95 2.54 8.32
N VAL A 235 16.37 2.43 7.05
CA VAL A 235 15.87 3.28 5.96
C VAL A 235 14.36 3.12 5.80
N VAL A 236 13.84 1.89 5.90
CA VAL A 236 12.38 1.63 5.81
C VAL A 236 11.64 2.28 6.99
N ILE A 237 12.15 2.19 8.23
CA ILE A 237 11.55 2.84 9.42
C ILE A 237 11.48 4.36 9.24
N VAL A 238 12.57 4.98 8.79
CA VAL A 238 12.61 6.42 8.51
C VAL A 238 11.61 6.78 7.42
N SER A 239 11.49 5.96 6.38
CA SER A 239 10.55 6.20 5.28
C SER A 239 9.09 6.09 5.72
N ILE A 240 8.76 5.15 6.63
CA ILE A 240 7.43 5.07 7.27
C ILE A 240 7.12 6.36 8.03
N MET A 241 8.08 6.86 8.82
CA MET A 241 7.93 8.13 9.54
C MET A 241 7.70 9.30 8.59
N LEU A 242 8.51 9.42 7.52
CA LEU A 242 8.37 10.47 6.51
C LEU A 242 7.02 10.39 5.79
N ALA A 243 6.57 9.19 5.41
CA ALA A 243 5.27 8.98 4.78
C ALA A 243 4.11 9.42 5.69
N LEU A 244 4.17 9.08 6.97
CA LEU A 244 3.17 9.48 7.97
C LEU A 244 3.10 11.01 8.09
N LEU A 245 4.25 11.69 8.17
CA LEU A 245 4.35 13.15 8.26
C LEU A 245 3.86 13.82 6.98
N TRP A 246 4.22 13.28 5.80
CA TRP A 246 3.77 13.79 4.50
C TRP A 246 2.24 13.78 4.39
N VAL A 247 1.63 12.64 4.66
CA VAL A 247 0.17 12.48 4.56
C VAL A 247 -0.57 13.24 5.67
N ALA A 248 0.10 13.48 6.81
CA ALA A 248 -0.43 14.37 7.86
C ALA A 248 -0.39 15.85 7.48
N GLY A 249 0.30 16.23 6.39
CA GLY A 249 0.37 17.61 5.89
C GLY A 249 1.51 18.44 6.52
N ALA A 250 2.60 17.79 6.90
CA ALA A 250 3.78 18.49 7.40
C ALA A 250 4.43 19.37 6.30
N PRO A 251 4.99 20.55 6.64
CA PRO A 251 5.57 21.46 5.66
C PRO A 251 6.84 20.91 5.02
N LEU A 252 7.05 21.15 3.72
CA LEU A 252 8.19 20.64 2.95
C LEU A 252 9.56 20.99 3.57
N ARG A 253 9.69 22.17 4.16
CA ARG A 253 10.94 22.62 4.84
C ARG A 253 11.39 21.63 5.92
N MET A 254 10.44 21.00 6.58
CA MET A 254 10.69 20.01 7.62
C MET A 254 11.25 18.71 7.06
N PHE A 255 10.76 18.27 5.87
CA PHE A 255 11.31 17.09 5.20
C PHE A 255 12.78 17.33 4.81
N GLY A 256 13.10 18.52 4.29
CA GLY A 256 14.47 18.91 3.98
C GLY A 256 15.38 18.85 5.21
N ALA A 257 14.96 19.46 6.32
CA ALA A 257 15.72 19.43 7.57
C ALA A 257 15.89 18.01 8.13
N LEU A 258 14.81 17.21 8.15
CA LEU A 258 14.85 15.86 8.67
C LEU A 258 15.67 14.93 7.78
N SER A 259 15.55 15.06 6.45
CA SER A 259 16.38 14.32 5.50
C SER A 259 17.86 14.66 5.65
N LEU A 260 18.20 15.94 5.85
CA LEU A 260 19.57 16.38 6.11
C LEU A 260 20.12 15.76 7.41
N VAL A 261 19.34 15.75 8.49
CA VAL A 261 19.73 15.11 9.76
C VAL A 261 19.94 13.60 9.57
N VAL A 262 19.04 12.92 8.86
CA VAL A 262 19.16 11.48 8.56
C VAL A 262 20.41 11.20 7.73
N LEU A 263 20.68 12.00 6.70
CA LEU A 263 21.88 11.87 5.86
C LEU A 263 23.16 12.14 6.65
N ALA A 264 23.16 13.16 7.51
CA ALA A 264 24.30 13.47 8.37
C ALA A 264 24.59 12.33 9.37
N LEU A 265 23.55 11.77 10.00
CA LEU A 265 23.69 10.63 10.89
C LEU A 265 24.14 9.37 10.15
N ALA A 266 23.60 9.09 8.96
CA ALA A 266 24.02 7.98 8.12
C ALA A 266 25.49 8.12 7.69
N GLY A 267 25.91 9.32 7.30
CA GLY A 267 27.31 9.64 6.97
C GLY A 267 28.23 9.45 8.17
N LEU A 268 27.87 9.99 9.34
CA LEU A 268 28.64 9.82 10.59
C LEU A 268 28.79 8.34 10.98
N MET A 269 27.71 7.59 10.86
CA MET A 269 27.70 6.15 11.14
C MET A 269 28.48 5.34 10.10
N ALA A 270 28.49 5.75 8.84
CA ALA A 270 29.31 5.11 7.81
C ALA A 270 30.81 5.30 8.07
N ILE A 271 31.20 6.47 8.53
CA ILE A 271 32.62 6.78 8.83
C ILE A 271 33.12 5.99 10.07
N ARG A 272 32.27 5.74 11.06
CA ARG A 272 32.67 5.07 12.30
C ARG A 272 32.85 3.55 12.17
N GLU A 273 32.29 2.93 11.17
CA GLU A 273 32.30 1.46 10.99
C GLU A 273 33.01 1.11 9.68
N PRO A 274 34.21 0.54 9.67
CA PRO A 274 34.96 0.18 8.47
C PRO A 274 34.15 -0.66 7.47
N TYR A 275 33.39 -1.65 7.95
CA TYR A 275 32.51 -2.51 7.15
C TYR A 275 31.47 -1.74 6.32
N ARG A 276 30.98 -0.59 6.82
CA ARG A 276 30.00 0.24 6.09
C ARG A 276 30.67 1.04 4.98
N LEU A 277 31.87 1.54 5.23
CA LEU A 277 32.69 2.18 4.22
C LEU A 277 33.07 1.22 3.10
N GLU A 278 33.46 -0.01 3.42
CA GLU A 278 33.78 -1.06 2.44
C GLU A 278 32.59 -1.33 1.53
N ARG A 279 31.37 -1.42 2.05
CA ARG A 279 30.15 -1.55 1.22
C ARG A 279 29.90 -0.35 0.31
N LEU A 280 30.24 0.86 0.74
CA LEU A 280 30.09 2.06 -0.07
C LEU A 280 31.16 2.12 -1.17
N TYR A 281 32.40 1.73 -0.88
CA TYR A 281 33.47 1.62 -1.86
C TYR A 281 33.19 0.49 -2.87
N SER A 282 32.77 -0.68 -2.42
CA SER A 282 32.41 -1.80 -3.29
C SER A 282 31.17 -1.52 -4.15
N PHE A 283 30.30 -0.60 -3.73
CA PHE A 283 29.21 -0.13 -4.56
C PHE A 283 29.70 0.74 -5.73
N ARG A 284 30.68 1.62 -5.48
CA ARG A 284 31.22 2.52 -6.51
C ARG A 284 32.04 1.76 -7.55
N ASP A 285 32.90 0.85 -7.08
CA ASP A 285 33.71 -0.02 -7.92
C ASP A 285 33.72 -1.44 -7.37
N PRO A 286 32.72 -2.27 -7.70
CA PRO A 286 32.65 -3.65 -7.20
C PRO A 286 33.70 -4.56 -7.82
N PHE A 287 34.34 -4.16 -8.94
CA PHE A 287 35.37 -4.96 -9.60
C PHE A 287 36.76 -4.76 -9.00
N SER A 288 36.99 -3.71 -8.24
CA SER A 288 38.27 -3.45 -7.56
C SER A 288 38.62 -4.54 -6.52
N ASP A 289 37.58 -5.15 -5.89
CA ASP A 289 37.73 -6.29 -4.97
C ASP A 289 36.65 -7.33 -5.24
N ALA A 290 36.63 -7.84 -6.47
CA ALA A 290 35.61 -8.75 -6.97
C ALA A 290 35.53 -10.09 -6.25
N LEU A 291 36.55 -10.48 -5.50
CA LEU A 291 36.62 -11.77 -4.79
C LEU A 291 36.17 -11.70 -3.34
N ASN A 292 36.12 -10.51 -2.73
CA ASN A 292 35.76 -10.32 -1.32
C ASN A 292 34.54 -9.39 -1.19
N THR A 293 34.76 -8.09 -0.94
CA THR A 293 33.70 -7.14 -0.59
C THR A 293 32.76 -6.84 -1.76
N GLY A 294 33.27 -6.87 -3.01
CA GLY A 294 32.51 -6.69 -4.24
C GLY A 294 31.84 -7.95 -4.77
N TYR A 295 32.23 -9.14 -4.27
CA TYR A 295 31.81 -10.44 -4.83
C TYR A 295 30.30 -10.55 -5.04
N GLN A 296 29.52 -10.27 -4.00
CA GLN A 296 28.06 -10.36 -4.05
C GLN A 296 27.43 -9.41 -5.07
N ALA A 297 27.97 -8.19 -5.21
CA ALA A 297 27.48 -7.21 -6.18
C ALA A 297 27.81 -7.62 -7.62
N VAL A 298 29.01 -8.17 -7.86
CA VAL A 298 29.46 -8.63 -9.16
C VAL A 298 28.63 -9.83 -9.62
N GLN A 299 28.46 -10.85 -8.77
CA GLN A 299 27.66 -12.05 -9.10
C GLN A 299 26.19 -11.71 -9.33
N GLY A 300 25.61 -10.78 -8.54
CA GLY A 300 24.24 -10.32 -8.75
C GLY A 300 24.03 -9.64 -10.12
N ARG A 301 25.03 -8.85 -10.59
CA ARG A 301 25.02 -8.25 -11.93
C ARG A 301 25.20 -9.30 -13.02
N PHE A 302 26.07 -10.28 -12.82
CA PHE A 302 26.26 -11.40 -13.75
C PHE A 302 24.99 -12.24 -13.89
N ALA A 303 24.30 -12.54 -12.77
CA ALA A 303 23.01 -13.20 -12.81
C ALA A 303 21.99 -12.47 -13.70
N LEU A 304 21.83 -11.14 -13.51
CA LEU A 304 20.92 -10.35 -14.34
C LEU A 304 21.35 -10.30 -15.81
N ALA A 305 22.64 -10.18 -16.08
CA ALA A 305 23.18 -10.07 -17.44
C ALA A 305 23.09 -11.39 -18.22
N SER A 306 23.34 -12.54 -17.57
CA SER A 306 23.31 -13.86 -18.18
C SER A 306 21.93 -14.32 -18.64
N GLY A 307 20.86 -13.78 -18.01
CA GLY A 307 19.49 -14.15 -18.36
C GLY A 307 18.98 -13.57 -19.67
N GLY A 308 19.56 -12.46 -20.20
CA GLY A 308 19.11 -11.84 -21.45
C GLY A 308 17.62 -11.50 -21.43
N TRP A 309 16.96 -11.66 -22.59
CA TRP A 309 15.52 -11.35 -22.72
C TRP A 309 14.61 -12.44 -22.16
N TRP A 310 14.93 -13.71 -22.39
CA TRP A 310 14.04 -14.86 -22.15
C TRP A 310 14.43 -15.71 -20.95
N GLY A 311 15.63 -15.52 -20.40
CA GLY A 311 16.19 -16.32 -19.34
C GLY A 311 16.79 -17.64 -19.83
N LEU A 312 17.50 -18.32 -18.92
CA LEU A 312 18.09 -19.64 -19.17
C LEU A 312 17.09 -20.79 -18.97
N GLY A 313 15.90 -20.50 -18.44
CA GLY A 313 14.88 -21.45 -18.03
C GLY A 313 14.84 -21.68 -16.52
N LEU A 314 13.66 -22.07 -16.03
CA LEU A 314 13.46 -22.38 -14.60
C LEU A 314 14.35 -23.52 -14.16
N GLY A 315 15.09 -23.33 -13.07
CA GLY A 315 16.02 -24.32 -12.54
C GLY A 315 17.40 -24.35 -13.21
N ALA A 316 17.64 -23.53 -14.25
CA ALA A 316 18.90 -23.54 -15.01
C ALA A 316 19.92 -22.46 -14.56
N SER A 317 19.62 -21.69 -13.50
CA SER A 317 20.56 -20.71 -12.94
C SER A 317 21.90 -21.37 -12.56
N ARG A 318 22.99 -20.75 -12.93
CA ARG A 318 24.37 -21.14 -12.57
C ARG A 318 24.77 -20.49 -11.25
N GLU A 319 24.32 -19.27 -10.98
CA GLU A 319 24.65 -18.49 -9.78
C GLU A 319 24.13 -19.13 -8.48
N LYS A 320 23.10 -19.97 -8.53
CA LYS A 320 22.61 -20.74 -7.36
C LYS A 320 23.57 -21.84 -6.89
N TRP A 321 24.58 -22.23 -7.68
CA TRP A 321 25.58 -23.24 -7.32
C TRP A 321 26.67 -22.69 -6.39
N SER A 322 26.28 -21.87 -5.40
CA SER A 322 27.15 -21.23 -4.41
C SER A 322 28.00 -20.05 -4.93
N TYR A 323 27.79 -19.64 -6.19
CA TYR A 323 28.42 -18.44 -6.70
C TYR A 323 27.79 -17.16 -6.13
N LEU A 324 26.45 -17.13 -5.96
CA LEU A 324 25.76 -15.97 -5.39
C LEU A 324 25.36 -16.23 -3.94
N PRO A 325 25.99 -15.57 -2.93
CA PRO A 325 25.59 -15.67 -1.55
C PRO A 325 24.16 -15.15 -1.33
N ASN A 326 23.37 -15.78 -0.46
CA ASN A 326 22.00 -15.38 -0.15
C ASN A 326 21.07 -15.31 -1.37
N ALA A 327 21.29 -16.14 -2.39
CA ALA A 327 20.52 -16.17 -3.64
C ALA A 327 19.01 -16.30 -3.44
N HIS A 328 18.55 -17.07 -2.44
CA HIS A 328 17.13 -17.30 -2.14
C HIS A 328 16.51 -16.26 -1.17
N THR A 329 17.31 -15.36 -0.60
CA THR A 329 16.87 -14.30 0.31
C THR A 329 16.96 -12.91 -0.36
N ASP A 330 18.10 -12.23 -0.22
CA ASP A 330 18.25 -10.83 -0.61
C ASP A 330 18.50 -10.66 -2.12
N PHE A 331 19.02 -11.67 -2.80
CA PHE A 331 19.37 -11.65 -4.22
C PHE A 331 18.45 -12.52 -5.10
N ILE A 332 17.25 -12.85 -4.61
CA ILE A 332 16.30 -13.67 -5.38
C ILE A 332 15.95 -13.05 -6.74
N LEU A 333 15.95 -11.71 -6.86
CA LEU A 333 15.74 -11.01 -8.13
C LEU A 333 16.84 -11.33 -9.16
N GLY A 334 18.09 -11.52 -8.73
CA GLY A 334 19.19 -11.96 -9.59
C GLY A 334 18.89 -13.31 -10.22
N ILE A 335 18.45 -14.27 -9.40
CA ILE A 335 18.04 -15.61 -9.90
C ILE A 335 16.81 -15.53 -10.81
N ILE A 336 15.82 -14.67 -10.47
CA ILE A 336 14.67 -14.43 -11.35
C ILE A 336 15.13 -13.87 -12.70
N GLY A 337 16.08 -12.93 -12.68
CA GLY A 337 16.65 -12.36 -13.90
C GLY A 337 17.43 -13.37 -14.72
N GLU A 338 18.20 -14.27 -14.10
CA GLU A 338 18.95 -15.33 -14.79
C GLU A 338 18.01 -16.39 -15.37
N GLU A 339 17.04 -16.88 -14.60
CA GLU A 339 16.15 -17.97 -15.02
C GLU A 339 15.03 -17.53 -15.98
N LEU A 340 14.43 -16.35 -15.76
CA LEU A 340 13.28 -15.83 -16.52
C LEU A 340 13.62 -14.61 -17.38
N GLY A 341 14.84 -14.15 -17.35
CA GLY A 341 15.30 -13.02 -18.13
C GLY A 341 14.68 -11.69 -17.75
N LEU A 342 14.76 -10.74 -18.67
CA LEU A 342 14.18 -9.41 -18.50
C LEU A 342 12.65 -9.47 -18.30
N LEU A 343 11.96 -10.40 -18.94
CA LEU A 343 10.51 -10.56 -18.78
C LEU A 343 10.13 -10.93 -17.35
N GLY A 344 10.90 -11.82 -16.69
CA GLY A 344 10.68 -12.18 -15.29
C GLY A 344 10.91 -10.99 -14.34
N THR A 345 11.98 -10.22 -14.55
CA THR A 345 12.25 -9.03 -13.74
C THR A 345 11.19 -7.95 -13.94
N LEU A 346 10.76 -7.70 -15.19
CA LEU A 346 9.68 -6.75 -15.49
C LEU A 346 8.35 -7.18 -14.90
N LEU A 347 8.04 -8.48 -14.85
CA LEU A 347 6.85 -8.99 -14.19
C LEU A 347 6.87 -8.63 -12.70
N VAL A 348 8.01 -8.82 -12.01
CA VAL A 348 8.15 -8.44 -10.60
C VAL A 348 7.96 -6.94 -10.42
N VAL A 349 8.61 -6.11 -11.23
CA VAL A 349 8.45 -4.64 -11.21
C VAL A 349 6.98 -4.25 -11.43
N ALA A 350 6.31 -4.86 -12.41
CA ALA A 350 4.90 -4.60 -12.70
C ALA A 350 3.98 -4.98 -11.53
N LEU A 351 4.24 -6.10 -10.85
CA LEU A 351 3.48 -6.51 -9.66
C LEU A 351 3.69 -5.55 -8.49
N PHE A 352 4.92 -5.07 -8.26
CA PHE A 352 5.18 -4.04 -7.24
C PHE A 352 4.55 -2.69 -7.62
N ALA A 353 4.56 -2.31 -8.89
CA ALA A 353 3.85 -1.13 -9.38
C ALA A 353 2.32 -1.27 -9.18
N ALA A 354 1.74 -2.44 -9.45
CA ALA A 354 0.33 -2.72 -9.19
C ALA A 354 0.01 -2.67 -7.68
N LEU A 355 0.89 -3.15 -6.81
CA LEU A 355 0.78 -3.03 -5.36
C LEU A 355 0.81 -1.57 -4.92
N ALA A 356 1.74 -0.77 -5.46
CA ALA A 356 1.85 0.68 -5.21
C ALA A 356 0.57 1.42 -5.64
N CYS A 357 0.13 1.23 -6.88
CA CYS A 357 -1.09 1.84 -7.41
C CYS A 357 -2.32 1.48 -6.57
N THR A 358 -2.43 0.20 -6.17
CA THR A 358 -3.55 -0.25 -5.36
C THR A 358 -3.51 0.34 -3.95
N GLY A 359 -2.33 0.38 -3.31
CA GLY A 359 -2.15 0.97 -1.99
C GLY A 359 -2.43 2.47 -1.95
N ILE A 360 -1.93 3.22 -2.95
CA ILE A 360 -2.22 4.65 -3.12
C ILE A 360 -3.71 4.88 -3.34
N ARG A 361 -4.36 4.05 -4.15
CA ARG A 361 -5.80 4.12 -4.39
C ARG A 361 -6.60 3.90 -3.10
N VAL A 362 -6.24 2.91 -2.28
CA VAL A 362 -6.86 2.64 -0.97
C VAL A 362 -6.71 3.85 -0.06
N ALA A 363 -5.50 4.42 0.03
CA ALA A 363 -5.22 5.59 0.85
C ALA A 363 -6.04 6.82 0.38
N ALA A 364 -6.13 7.05 -0.93
CA ALA A 364 -6.84 8.19 -1.51
C ALA A 364 -8.37 8.11 -1.35
N ARG A 365 -8.95 6.89 -1.40
CA ARG A 365 -10.41 6.68 -1.32
C ARG A 365 -10.96 6.60 0.11
N THR A 366 -10.08 6.50 1.10
CA THR A 366 -10.47 6.36 2.50
C THR A 366 -10.74 7.73 3.14
N LEU A 367 -11.91 7.87 3.78
CA LEU A 367 -12.33 9.11 4.45
C LEU A 367 -11.78 9.24 5.88
N ASP A 368 -11.56 8.12 6.58
CA ASP A 368 -11.05 8.12 7.95
C ASP A 368 -9.55 8.45 7.96
N PRO A 369 -9.12 9.50 8.71
CA PRO A 369 -7.73 9.92 8.75
C PRO A 369 -6.74 8.83 9.21
N PHE A 370 -7.11 8.00 10.19
CA PHE A 370 -6.28 6.88 10.65
C PHE A 370 -6.04 5.89 9.52
N SER A 371 -7.10 5.49 8.84
CA SER A 371 -7.04 4.52 7.75
C SER A 371 -6.19 5.01 6.58
N ARG A 372 -6.31 6.31 6.24
CA ARG A 372 -5.50 6.93 5.18
C ARG A 372 -4.01 6.92 5.54
N LEU A 373 -3.66 7.30 6.78
CA LEU A 373 -2.28 7.32 7.25
C LEU A 373 -1.67 5.91 7.29
N VAL A 374 -2.39 4.93 7.85
CA VAL A 374 -1.94 3.53 7.89
C VAL A 374 -1.73 2.97 6.48
N ALA A 375 -2.70 3.18 5.57
CA ALA A 375 -2.59 2.68 4.20
C ALA A 375 -1.38 3.27 3.48
N SER A 376 -1.15 4.59 3.63
CA SER A 376 0.01 5.24 3.03
C SER A 376 1.33 4.73 3.61
N ALA A 377 1.43 4.60 4.93
CA ALA A 377 2.64 4.13 5.62
C ALA A 377 3.01 2.70 5.21
N ILE A 378 2.03 1.78 5.20
CA ILE A 378 2.27 0.39 4.79
C ILE A 378 2.60 0.30 3.30
N THR A 379 1.92 1.08 2.45
CA THR A 379 2.22 1.10 1.01
C THR A 379 3.65 1.55 0.76
N VAL A 380 4.07 2.66 1.38
CA VAL A 380 5.45 3.14 1.27
C VAL A 380 6.43 2.10 1.79
N TRP A 381 6.18 1.47 2.93
CA TRP A 381 7.03 0.40 3.44
C TRP A 381 7.22 -0.72 2.42
N LEU A 382 6.12 -1.35 1.96
CA LEU A 382 6.20 -2.51 1.08
C LEU A 382 6.84 -2.19 -0.27
N VAL A 383 6.44 -1.06 -0.86
CA VAL A 383 6.94 -0.65 -2.19
C VAL A 383 8.39 -0.20 -2.11
N LEU A 384 8.75 0.64 -1.15
CA LEU A 384 10.12 1.14 -1.04
C LEU A 384 11.09 0.02 -0.67
N GLN A 385 10.72 -0.89 0.23
CA GLN A 385 11.54 -2.07 0.55
C GLN A 385 11.79 -2.92 -0.71
N GLY A 386 10.75 -3.14 -1.54
CA GLY A 386 10.90 -3.82 -2.83
C GLY A 386 11.80 -3.06 -3.79
N VAL A 387 11.60 -1.74 -3.93
CA VAL A 387 12.42 -0.88 -4.82
C VAL A 387 13.89 -0.88 -4.38
N ILE A 388 14.17 -0.75 -3.08
CA ILE A 388 15.55 -0.77 -2.57
C ILE A 388 16.20 -2.13 -2.85
N ASN A 389 15.50 -3.26 -2.64
CA ASN A 389 16.04 -4.58 -2.94
C ASN A 389 16.33 -4.73 -4.44
N MET A 390 15.36 -4.41 -5.31
CA MET A 390 15.53 -4.48 -6.77
C MET A 390 16.67 -3.59 -7.25
N ALA A 391 16.76 -2.37 -6.74
CA ALA A 391 17.82 -1.43 -7.07
C ALA A 391 19.21 -1.90 -6.58
N ALA A 392 19.29 -2.56 -5.40
CA ALA A 392 20.52 -3.11 -4.88
C ALA A 392 21.03 -4.27 -5.75
N VAL A 393 20.16 -5.17 -6.18
CA VAL A 393 20.52 -6.29 -7.08
C VAL A 393 20.94 -5.77 -8.46
N ALA A 394 20.26 -4.71 -8.95
CA ALA A 394 20.64 -4.03 -10.20
C ALA A 394 21.93 -3.18 -10.08
N GLY A 395 22.47 -3.03 -8.88
CA GLY A 395 23.66 -2.22 -8.62
C GLY A 395 23.43 -0.72 -8.73
N LEU A 396 22.21 -0.24 -8.49
CA LEU A 396 21.86 1.19 -8.47
C LEU A 396 21.98 1.82 -7.09
N VAL A 397 21.99 0.99 -6.03
CA VAL A 397 22.21 1.42 -4.64
C VAL A 397 23.11 0.38 -3.94
N PRO A 398 23.78 0.74 -2.82
CA PRO A 398 24.57 -0.23 -2.05
C PRO A 398 23.71 -1.39 -1.55
N ILE A 399 24.33 -2.57 -1.38
CA ILE A 399 23.66 -3.77 -0.88
C ILE A 399 23.21 -3.54 0.56
N THR A 400 21.90 -3.67 0.81
CA THR A 400 21.27 -3.38 2.11
C THR A 400 20.93 -4.62 2.93
N GLY A 401 20.87 -5.81 2.30
CA GLY A 401 20.53 -7.07 2.98
C GLY A 401 19.06 -7.18 3.40
N ILE A 402 18.15 -6.43 2.77
CA ILE A 402 16.70 -6.54 3.02
C ILE A 402 16.05 -7.46 1.99
N PRO A 403 15.17 -8.38 2.42
CA PRO A 403 14.50 -9.29 1.50
C PRO A 403 13.45 -8.57 0.65
N LEU A 404 13.19 -9.11 -0.56
CA LEU A 404 12.11 -8.65 -1.44
C LEU A 404 10.74 -9.05 -0.84
N PRO A 405 9.86 -8.10 -0.48
CA PRO A 405 8.61 -8.41 0.20
C PRO A 405 7.74 -9.41 -0.56
N LEU A 406 7.13 -10.36 0.13
CA LEU A 406 6.23 -11.40 -0.39
C LEU A 406 6.87 -12.45 -1.32
N ILE A 407 8.08 -12.23 -1.84
CA ILE A 407 8.78 -13.11 -2.77
C ILE A 407 9.91 -13.87 -2.07
N SER A 408 10.83 -13.15 -1.41
CA SER A 408 12.04 -13.74 -0.81
C SER A 408 11.74 -14.77 0.27
N PHE A 409 12.66 -15.74 0.41
CA PHE A 409 12.62 -16.67 1.53
C PHE A 409 12.85 -15.96 2.86
N GLY A 410 11.96 -16.19 3.83
CA GLY A 410 12.10 -15.63 5.19
C GLY A 410 10.78 -15.59 5.93
N GLY A 411 10.52 -16.55 6.82
CA GLY A 411 9.26 -16.58 7.60
C GLY A 411 9.10 -15.38 8.53
N SER A 412 10.20 -14.91 9.10
CA SER A 412 10.22 -13.75 10.01
C SER A 412 9.84 -12.43 9.33
N SER A 413 10.07 -12.29 8.02
CA SER A 413 9.69 -11.10 7.23
C SER A 413 8.35 -11.29 6.51
N LEU A 414 8.05 -12.51 6.04
CA LEU A 414 6.85 -12.81 5.27
C LEU A 414 5.56 -12.65 6.10
N VAL A 415 5.55 -13.17 7.34
CA VAL A 415 4.35 -13.11 8.19
C VAL A 415 3.98 -11.67 8.56
N PRO A 416 4.88 -10.79 9.07
CA PRO A 416 4.57 -9.39 9.28
C PRO A 416 4.13 -8.65 8.00
N THR A 417 4.73 -8.98 6.86
CA THR A 417 4.37 -8.40 5.56
C THR A 417 2.95 -8.81 5.14
N LEU A 418 2.57 -10.09 5.29
CA LEU A 418 1.22 -10.56 5.02
C LEU A 418 0.20 -9.94 5.98
N ILE A 419 0.54 -9.76 7.26
CA ILE A 419 -0.30 -9.04 8.22
C ILE A 419 -0.48 -7.58 7.77
N ALA A 420 0.56 -6.91 7.31
CA ALA A 420 0.49 -5.55 6.77
C ALA A 420 -0.43 -5.47 5.54
N VAL A 421 -0.35 -6.42 4.61
CA VAL A 421 -1.32 -6.55 3.50
C VAL A 421 -2.74 -6.78 4.04
N GLY A 422 -2.91 -7.58 5.10
CA GLY A 422 -4.18 -7.76 5.79
C GLY A 422 -4.76 -6.47 6.36
N VAL A 423 -3.92 -5.60 6.92
CA VAL A 423 -4.31 -4.25 7.38
C VAL A 423 -4.75 -3.37 6.22
N LEU A 424 -3.98 -3.34 5.11
CA LEU A 424 -4.38 -2.63 3.89
C LEU A 424 -5.73 -3.15 3.35
N ALA A 425 -5.94 -4.46 3.37
CA ALA A 425 -7.19 -5.08 2.96
C ALA A 425 -8.36 -4.71 3.90
N ALA A 426 -8.11 -4.57 5.22
CA ALA A 426 -9.11 -4.07 6.17
C ALA A 426 -9.51 -2.62 5.86
N VAL A 427 -8.53 -1.78 5.53
CA VAL A 427 -8.77 -0.39 5.10
C VAL A 427 -9.55 -0.35 3.77
N ALA A 428 -9.17 -1.14 2.77
CA ALA A 428 -9.88 -1.22 1.49
C ALA A 428 -11.36 -1.62 1.65
N ARG A 429 -11.67 -2.48 2.63
CA ARG A 429 -13.06 -2.85 2.96
C ARG A 429 -13.85 -1.74 3.66
N SER A 430 -13.17 -0.75 4.23
CA SER A 430 -13.79 0.41 4.86
C SER A 430 -14.03 1.57 3.89
N GLU A 431 -13.61 1.47 2.63
CA GLU A 431 -13.98 2.43 1.58
C GLU A 431 -15.51 2.58 1.54
N PRO A 432 -16.07 3.81 1.34
CA PRO A 432 -17.51 4.04 1.43
C PRO A 432 -18.36 3.11 0.55
N GLY A 433 -17.94 2.90 -0.71
CA GLY A 433 -18.63 1.98 -1.64
C GLY A 433 -18.54 0.51 -1.20
N ALA A 434 -17.38 0.09 -0.65
CA ALA A 434 -17.16 -1.27 -0.18
C ALA A 434 -17.97 -1.56 1.10
N ALA A 435 -18.02 -0.62 2.03
CA ALA A 435 -18.78 -0.73 3.27
C ALA A 435 -20.27 -0.92 3.00
N LEU A 436 -20.86 -0.08 2.12
CA LEU A 436 -22.26 -0.18 1.71
C LEU A 436 -22.57 -1.53 1.04
N ALA A 437 -21.72 -1.99 0.12
CA ALA A 437 -21.90 -3.28 -0.54
C ALA A 437 -21.82 -4.47 0.44
N LEU A 438 -20.95 -4.41 1.44
CA LEU A 438 -20.85 -5.43 2.47
C LEU A 438 -22.07 -5.45 3.40
N ASP A 439 -22.61 -4.30 3.75
CA ASP A 439 -23.81 -4.21 4.59
C ASP A 439 -25.04 -4.71 3.84
N GLN A 440 -25.19 -4.39 2.56
CA GLN A 440 -26.24 -4.96 1.70
C GLN A 440 -26.14 -6.49 1.59
N ARG A 441 -24.92 -7.03 1.39
CA ARG A 441 -24.71 -8.50 1.37
C ARG A 441 -25.03 -9.15 2.71
N ARG A 442 -24.72 -8.48 3.85
CA ARG A 442 -25.09 -8.97 5.18
C ARG A 442 -26.61 -8.97 5.39
N GLY A 443 -27.28 -7.91 4.98
CA GLY A 443 -28.74 -7.81 5.00
C GLY A 443 -29.39 -8.97 4.25
N ARG A 444 -29.04 -9.14 2.96
CA ARG A 444 -29.56 -10.25 2.11
C ARG A 444 -29.30 -11.64 2.72
N ARG A 445 -28.12 -11.88 3.29
CA ARG A 445 -27.82 -13.17 3.96
C ARG A 445 -28.66 -13.40 5.21
N LEU A 446 -28.95 -12.35 5.98
CA LEU A 446 -29.83 -12.45 7.15
C LEU A 446 -31.27 -12.73 6.75
N GLU A 447 -31.78 -12.06 5.73
CA GLU A 447 -33.09 -12.29 5.13
C GLU A 447 -33.24 -13.72 4.59
N GLN A 448 -32.24 -14.20 3.84
CA GLN A 448 -32.20 -15.58 3.35
C GLN A 448 -32.20 -16.62 4.49
N ARG A 449 -31.40 -16.36 5.55
CA ARG A 449 -31.38 -17.23 6.73
C ARG A 449 -32.70 -17.22 7.49
N GLN A 450 -33.37 -16.08 7.58
CA GLN A 450 -34.68 -15.96 8.20
C GLN A 450 -35.74 -16.67 7.35
N ALA A 451 -35.73 -16.47 6.03
CA ALA A 451 -36.62 -17.17 5.09
C ALA A 451 -36.44 -18.70 5.14
N ALA A 452 -35.18 -19.17 5.14
CA ALA A 452 -34.86 -20.60 5.26
C ALA A 452 -35.36 -21.19 6.60
N ARG A 453 -35.21 -20.45 7.71
CA ARG A 453 -35.75 -20.87 9.03
C ARG A 453 -37.27 -20.88 9.06
N ALA A 454 -37.95 -19.92 8.39
CA ALA A 454 -39.39 -19.87 8.29
C ALA A 454 -39.94 -21.04 7.41
N ALA A 455 -39.27 -21.35 6.28
CA ALA A 455 -39.60 -22.49 5.43
C ALA A 455 -39.41 -23.83 6.14
N GLY A 456 -38.32 -23.99 6.92
CA GLY A 456 -38.06 -25.17 7.74
C GLY A 456 -39.14 -25.38 8.83
N ARG A 457 -39.63 -24.29 9.44
CA ARG A 457 -40.74 -24.37 10.40
C ARG A 457 -42.08 -24.77 9.75
N ARG A 458 -42.35 -24.32 8.52
CA ARG A 458 -43.56 -24.71 7.75
C ARG A 458 -43.51 -26.18 7.30
N ARG A 459 -42.33 -26.72 6.97
CA ARG A 459 -42.18 -28.17 6.65
C ARG A 459 -42.28 -29.06 7.89
N GLY A 460 -41.68 -28.63 9.03
CA GLY A 460 -41.82 -29.39 10.31
C GLY A 460 -43.21 -29.39 10.90
N GLY A 461 -44.06 -28.40 10.57
CA GLY A 461 -45.48 -28.36 11.01
C GLY A 461 -46.43 -29.21 10.16
N ARG A 462 -46.00 -29.80 9.02
CA ARG A 462 -46.81 -30.70 8.16
C ARG A 462 -46.54 -32.19 8.37
N LEU A 463 -45.55 -32.57 9.18
CA LEU A 463 -45.40 -33.95 9.65
C LEU A 463 -46.40 -34.17 10.76
N GLY A 464 -47.50 -34.79 10.36
CA GLY A 464 -48.71 -35.01 11.13
C GLY A 464 -48.42 -35.61 12.51
N VAL A 465 -49.21 -35.20 13.44
CA VAL A 465 -49.46 -35.88 14.69
C VAL A 465 -49.82 -37.33 14.41
N VAL A 466 -48.87 -38.26 14.63
CA VAL A 466 -49.18 -39.68 14.81
C VAL A 466 -49.43 -39.86 16.30
N PRO A 467 -50.64 -40.19 16.74
CA PRO A 467 -50.89 -40.48 18.14
C PRO A 467 -50.45 -41.91 18.45
N GLY A 468 -49.51 -42.05 19.36
CA GLY A 468 -49.28 -43.32 20.03
C GLY A 468 -47.82 -43.79 20.07
N ARG A 469 -47.12 -43.46 21.12
CA ARG A 469 -46.47 -44.40 22.05
C ARG A 469 -45.65 -43.66 23.12
N VAL A 470 -46.05 -43.93 24.34
CA VAL A 470 -45.37 -43.57 25.61
C VAL A 470 -43.96 -44.14 25.63
N GLY A 471 -42.97 -43.28 25.94
CA GLY A 471 -41.57 -43.70 26.14
C GLY A 471 -40.78 -42.57 26.81
N ILE A 472 -40.63 -42.69 28.09
CA ILE A 472 -39.93 -41.86 29.05
C ILE A 472 -38.47 -41.65 28.67
N ARG A 473 -38.03 -40.38 28.51
CA ARG A 473 -36.75 -39.88 29.03
C ARG A 473 -36.76 -38.34 29.01
N ARG A 474 -36.97 -37.77 30.20
CA ARG A 474 -36.73 -36.38 30.54
C ARG A 474 -35.24 -36.10 30.41
N TRP A 475 -34.83 -35.24 29.49
CA TRP A 475 -33.64 -34.41 29.60
C TRP A 475 -34.08 -32.95 29.64
N LEU A 476 -33.82 -32.30 30.77
CA LEU A 476 -34.14 -30.91 31.04
C LEU A 476 -33.39 -29.98 30.05
N PRO A 477 -34.10 -29.06 29.38
CA PRO A 477 -33.42 -27.99 28.70
C PRO A 477 -33.08 -26.87 29.69
N LEU A 478 -31.81 -26.55 29.82
CA LEU A 478 -31.33 -25.36 30.53
C LEU A 478 -31.95 -24.08 29.93
N PRO A 479 -32.47 -23.16 30.77
CA PRO A 479 -33.24 -22.01 30.30
C PRO A 479 -32.34 -20.93 29.71
N GLY A 480 -32.65 -20.60 28.50
CA GLY A 480 -32.54 -19.42 27.67
C GLY A 480 -31.73 -18.21 28.10
N TRP A 481 -30.42 -18.26 27.94
CA TRP A 481 -29.57 -17.05 27.97
C TRP A 481 -29.65 -16.22 26.67
N GLY A 482 -30.16 -16.78 25.59
CA GLY A 482 -30.29 -16.07 24.27
C GLY A 482 -31.45 -15.06 24.20
N ARG A 483 -32.56 -15.29 24.93
CA ARG A 483 -33.74 -14.41 24.86
C ARG A 483 -33.64 -13.14 25.72
N MET A 484 -32.78 -13.13 26.73
CA MET A 484 -32.57 -11.90 27.54
C MET A 484 -31.72 -10.84 26.87
N ARG A 485 -30.76 -11.21 26.02
CA ARG A 485 -29.92 -10.24 25.31
C ARG A 485 -30.67 -9.47 24.22
N THR A 486 -31.57 -10.11 23.51
CA THR A 486 -32.38 -9.46 22.45
C THR A 486 -33.42 -8.51 23.03
N ARG A 487 -34.11 -8.89 24.13
CA ARG A 487 -35.08 -8.00 24.81
C ARG A 487 -34.39 -6.78 25.45
N ARG A 488 -33.20 -6.94 26.05
CA ARG A 488 -32.43 -5.79 26.60
C ARG A 488 -31.94 -4.84 25.50
N ARG A 489 -31.58 -5.36 24.30
CA ARG A 489 -31.14 -4.54 23.17
C ARG A 489 -32.29 -3.77 22.51
N ALA A 490 -33.45 -4.41 22.37
CA ALA A 490 -34.69 -3.77 21.87
C ALA A 490 -35.17 -2.67 22.84
N ARG A 491 -35.15 -2.91 24.17
CA ARG A 491 -35.50 -1.89 25.17
C ARG A 491 -34.52 -0.71 25.18
N ARG A 492 -33.22 -0.94 24.93
CA ARG A 492 -32.24 0.15 24.85
C ARG A 492 -32.37 0.99 23.57
N LEU A 493 -32.78 0.38 22.43
CA LEU A 493 -33.07 1.11 21.20
C LEU A 493 -34.35 1.95 21.34
N ALA A 494 -35.43 1.37 21.83
CA ALA A 494 -36.67 2.09 22.10
C ALA A 494 -36.48 3.26 23.10
N ALA A 495 -35.64 3.07 24.14
CA ALA A 495 -35.33 4.15 25.09
C ALA A 495 -34.46 5.27 24.46
N ARG A 496 -33.62 4.95 23.48
CA ARG A 496 -32.85 5.96 22.72
C ARG A 496 -33.71 6.75 21.76
N GLU A 497 -34.64 6.11 21.07
CA GLU A 497 -35.62 6.77 20.18
C GLU A 497 -36.56 7.67 20.97
N ALA A 498 -37.10 7.21 22.11
CA ALA A 498 -37.91 8.03 23.00
C ALA A 498 -37.16 9.27 23.55
N ARG A 499 -35.86 9.13 23.89
CA ARG A 499 -35.04 10.28 24.30
C ARG A 499 -34.71 11.23 23.16
N ALA A 500 -34.59 10.75 21.91
CA ALA A 500 -34.38 11.59 20.74
C ALA A 500 -35.64 12.41 20.44
N GLN A 501 -36.82 11.78 20.46
CA GLN A 501 -38.12 12.45 20.28
C GLN A 501 -38.39 13.48 21.39
N ALA A 502 -38.07 13.15 22.65
CA ALA A 502 -38.21 14.10 23.76
C ALA A 502 -37.27 15.32 23.61
N ARG A 503 -36.07 15.15 23.07
CA ARG A 503 -35.15 16.25 22.78
C ARG A 503 -35.61 17.13 21.62
N GLU A 504 -36.23 16.55 20.60
CA GLU A 504 -36.82 17.27 19.49
C GLU A 504 -38.05 18.07 19.92
N ALA A 505 -38.93 17.49 20.73
CA ALA A 505 -40.07 18.18 21.32
C ALA A 505 -39.66 19.34 22.25
N ALA A 506 -38.58 19.14 23.04
CA ALA A 506 -38.02 20.21 23.87
C ALA A 506 -37.39 21.36 23.06
N ARG A 507 -36.76 21.04 21.91
CA ARG A 507 -36.24 22.04 20.95
C ARG A 507 -37.39 22.83 20.27
N GLY A 508 -38.49 22.14 19.92
CA GLY A 508 -39.68 22.76 19.37
C GLY A 508 -40.32 23.76 20.36
N ARG A 509 -40.45 23.37 21.63
CA ARG A 509 -40.97 24.30 22.70
C ARG A 509 -40.07 25.51 22.95
N ARG A 510 -38.72 25.35 22.92
CA ARG A 510 -37.79 26.49 23.02
C ARG A 510 -37.86 27.44 21.82
N LYS A 511 -38.09 26.95 20.60
CA LYS A 511 -38.28 27.80 19.40
C LYS A 511 -39.65 28.51 19.43
N GLY A 512 -40.69 27.90 20.02
CA GLY A 512 -42.02 28.52 20.21
C GLY A 512 -41.99 29.66 21.25
N LEU A 513 -41.31 29.48 22.38
CA LEU A 513 -41.14 30.49 23.41
C LEU A 513 -40.29 31.70 22.95
N GLY A 514 -39.30 31.48 22.09
CA GLY A 514 -38.51 32.57 21.48
C GLY A 514 -39.31 33.43 20.49
N ARG A 515 -40.34 32.89 19.84
CA ARG A 515 -41.22 33.65 18.94
C ARG A 515 -42.24 34.50 19.69
N VAL A 516 -42.72 34.08 20.87
CA VAL A 516 -43.66 34.85 21.70
C VAL A 516 -42.94 35.97 22.42
N ALA A 517 -41.67 35.80 22.82
CA ALA A 517 -40.87 36.88 23.43
C ALA A 517 -40.43 37.97 22.43
N GLY A 518 -40.36 37.66 21.10
CA GLY A 518 -40.01 38.64 20.05
C GLY A 518 -41.14 39.59 19.66
N LEU A 519 -42.41 39.27 19.94
CA LEU A 519 -43.56 40.10 19.61
C LEU A 519 -43.94 41.13 20.72
N GLY A 520 -43.34 40.99 21.92
CA GLY A 520 -43.54 41.94 23.03
C GLY A 520 -42.57 43.15 23.06
N GLY A 521 -41.49 43.12 22.24
CA GLY A 521 -40.40 44.11 22.25
C GLY A 521 -40.56 45.30 21.31
N GLN A 522 -41.56 45.33 20.42
CA GLN A 522 -41.68 46.37 19.40
C GLN A 522 -42.69 47.51 19.72
N ARG A 523 -43.32 47.51 20.90
CA ARG A 523 -44.27 48.56 21.28
C ARG A 523 -43.82 49.59 22.34
N ARG A 524 -42.52 49.62 22.69
CA ARG A 524 -41.97 50.63 23.61
C ARG A 524 -40.66 51.25 23.12
N ARG A 525 -40.69 51.96 21.99
CA ARG A 525 -39.68 52.96 21.61
C ARG A 525 -40.31 53.98 20.69
N ALA A 526 -41.17 54.81 21.28
CA ALA A 526 -41.46 56.13 20.77
C ALA A 526 -41.70 57.05 21.98
N GLY A 527 -40.79 57.94 22.22
CA GLY A 527 -41.00 59.04 23.19
C GLY A 527 -39.86 59.22 24.18
N GLY A 528 -39.07 60.23 24.03
CA GLY A 528 -38.26 60.81 25.09
C GLY A 528 -36.85 61.25 24.67
N ALA A 529 -36.81 62.46 24.10
CA ALA A 529 -35.60 63.27 23.92
C ALA A 529 -35.08 63.81 25.26
N GLY A 530 -33.73 63.97 25.37
CA GLY A 530 -33.18 65.05 26.15
C GLY A 530 -32.15 64.75 27.22
N ARG A 531 -31.00 65.39 27.03
CA ARG A 531 -30.01 65.92 27.99
C ARG A 531 -28.85 65.09 28.54
N ALA A 532 -27.69 65.47 27.98
CA ALA A 532 -26.56 66.10 28.72
C ALA A 532 -25.61 65.20 29.60
N HIS A 533 -24.35 65.20 29.19
CA HIS A 533 -23.05 65.00 29.86
C HIS A 533 -22.98 65.49 31.33
N PRO A 534 -21.97 65.26 32.20
CA PRO A 534 -20.54 65.00 31.89
C PRO A 534 -19.71 64.08 32.86
N ARG A 535 -18.51 63.72 32.35
CA ARG A 535 -17.16 63.61 33.02
C ARG A 535 -16.93 62.97 34.39
N ARG A 536 -15.81 62.24 34.37
CA ARG A 536 -14.72 61.94 35.36
C ARG A 536 -14.69 60.46 35.76
N GLY A 537 -13.58 59.77 35.74
CA GLY A 537 -12.22 59.99 36.14
C GLY A 537 -11.65 58.63 36.52
N GLY A 538 -10.58 58.25 36.04
CA GLY A 538 -9.41 57.62 36.32
C GLY A 538 -9.29 56.73 37.60
N ARG A 539 -8.64 55.56 37.43
CA ARG A 539 -7.50 55.11 38.28
C ARG A 539 -6.87 53.82 37.78
N VAL A 540 -5.67 53.96 37.49
CA VAL A 540 -4.50 53.07 37.50
C VAL A 540 -4.38 52.24 38.79
N ARG A 541 -3.93 50.97 38.66
CA ARG A 541 -2.98 50.16 39.52
C ARG A 541 -2.98 48.74 38.99
N SER A 542 -1.92 48.26 38.41
CA SER A 542 -0.56 47.82 38.82
C SER A 542 -0.52 46.63 39.80
N ARG A 543 0.31 45.65 39.38
CA ARG A 543 1.02 44.58 40.17
C ARG A 543 0.12 43.39 40.59
N ARG A 544 0.54 42.14 40.37
CA ARG A 544 1.87 41.48 40.29
C ARG A 544 1.82 40.35 39.28
#